data_647d1c4a25ee5275e678b28adb7ab76f
#
_entry.id   647d1c4a25ee5275e678b28adb7ab76f
#
_cell.length_a   1.000
_cell.length_b   1.000
_cell.length_c   1.000
_cell.angle_alpha   90.00
_cell.angle_beta   90.00
_cell.angle_gamma   90.00
#
_symmetry.space_group_name_H-M   'P 1'
#
loop_
_entity.id
_entity.type
_entity.pdbx_description
1 polymer ?
#
loop_
_entity_poly.entity_id
_entity_poly.type
_entity_poly.pdbx_seq_one_letter_code
_entity_poly.pdbx_strand_id
1 'polypeptide(L)'
;MGSHKINRFVADTWKDYELLDSGEGAKLEKFGGVVLDRPEASAVWDRKKSFKEWDKAHSSFESTSKAAGYWKQNGKVPNSWNLEYKSEKHPSLRLKFNLETTRFKHIGIFPEQSCNWEYIAGKIKEGDKLLNLFAYTGGASLAAKSAGADVTHVDAIRQVIDWTRVNMELSGLTGIRWVVEDALKFLRREVKRGNKYSGVVLDPPTWGLGPKNEKWKLEHSLVEIVELVSQVVEPDGFIVMNTYSGLPPSTLETLWRRVLPNASTECGELCLQASDGHLLSTGSLIRVEL
;
A
#
# COMPACT_ATOMS: atom_id res chain seq x y z
N MET A 1 2.44 2.97 35.49
CA MET A 1 1.78 2.36 34.30
C MET A 1 2.14 3.21 33.10
N GLY A 2 3.05 2.73 32.22
CA GLY A 2 3.42 3.46 31.02
C GLY A 2 2.23 3.48 30.07
N SER A 3 1.84 4.67 29.62
CA SER A 3 0.89 4.82 28.53
C SER A 3 1.53 4.23 27.26
N HIS A 4 1.14 3.05 26.84
CA HIS A 4 1.51 2.49 25.55
C HIS A 4 0.79 3.29 24.47
N LYS A 5 1.42 4.37 24.01
CA LYS A 5 0.89 5.19 22.93
C LYS A 5 0.99 4.42 21.62
N ILE A 6 -0.13 4.23 20.94
CA ILE A 6 -0.15 3.62 19.60
C ILE A 6 0.54 4.57 18.65
N ASN A 7 1.57 4.09 17.95
CA ASN A 7 2.20 4.86 16.87
C ASN A 7 1.20 5.05 15.72
N ARG A 8 1.27 6.21 15.08
CA ARG A 8 0.47 6.53 13.91
C ARG A 8 1.38 7.01 12.80
N PHE A 9 1.36 6.29 11.70
CA PHE A 9 2.08 6.62 10.48
C PHE A 9 1.12 7.38 9.55
N VAL A 10 1.30 8.69 9.50
CA VAL A 10 0.36 9.58 8.81
C VAL A 10 0.89 9.94 7.44
N ALA A 11 0.06 9.77 6.41
CA ALA A 11 0.33 10.21 5.06
C ALA A 11 -0.15 11.67 4.88
N ASP A 12 0.69 12.62 5.27
CA ASP A 12 0.37 14.06 5.35
C ASP A 12 1.12 14.93 4.31
N THR A 13 1.90 14.31 3.43
CA THR A 13 2.80 15.01 2.49
C THR A 13 2.23 15.19 1.08
N TRP A 14 0.98 14.81 0.85
CA TRP A 14 0.33 14.91 -0.44
C TRP A 14 -0.02 16.37 -0.82
N LYS A 15 0.16 16.72 -2.12
CA LYS A 15 -0.32 17.97 -2.72
C LYS A 15 -1.49 17.74 -3.67
N ASP A 16 -1.49 16.64 -4.40
CA ASP A 16 -2.52 16.29 -5.38
C ASP A 16 -3.63 15.38 -4.83
N TYR A 17 -3.46 14.86 -3.62
CA TYR A 17 -4.46 14.06 -2.92
C TYR A 17 -4.89 14.72 -1.62
N GLU A 18 -6.17 14.58 -1.29
CA GLU A 18 -6.74 15.08 -0.04
C GLU A 18 -7.89 14.17 0.43
N LEU A 19 -7.87 13.76 1.70
CA LEU A 19 -9.03 13.20 2.37
C LEU A 19 -9.91 14.37 2.83
N LEU A 20 -11.02 14.59 2.13
CA LEU A 20 -11.91 15.72 2.40
C LEU A 20 -12.77 15.50 3.64
N ASP A 21 -13.26 14.27 3.85
CA ASP A 21 -14.09 13.86 4.98
C ASP A 21 -14.15 12.34 5.08
N SER A 22 -14.57 11.81 6.23
CA SER A 22 -14.91 10.40 6.40
C SER A 22 -15.99 10.24 7.46
N GLY A 23 -16.84 9.22 7.30
CA GLY A 23 -17.91 8.92 8.24
C GLY A 23 -18.98 8.04 7.59
N GLU A 24 -19.84 7.45 8.43
CA GLU A 24 -20.96 6.60 8.00
C GLU A 24 -20.52 5.47 7.04
N GLY A 25 -19.35 4.88 7.32
CA GLY A 25 -18.80 3.79 6.51
C GLY A 25 -18.23 4.18 5.16
N ALA A 26 -17.94 5.47 4.94
CA ALA A 26 -17.43 6.01 3.68
C ALA A 26 -16.31 7.03 3.88
N LYS A 27 -15.61 7.35 2.80
CA LYS A 27 -14.62 8.44 2.73
C LYS A 27 -14.78 9.22 1.43
N LEU A 28 -14.72 10.53 1.57
CA LEU A 28 -14.74 11.50 0.47
C LEU A 28 -13.32 11.95 0.19
N GLU A 29 -12.81 11.64 -0.99
CA GLU A 29 -11.41 11.86 -1.35
C GLU A 29 -11.29 12.63 -2.65
N LYS A 30 -10.27 13.49 -2.72
CA LYS A 30 -9.91 14.24 -3.91
C LYS A 30 -8.60 13.72 -4.48
N PHE A 31 -8.60 13.34 -5.74
CA PHE A 31 -7.46 12.87 -6.51
C PHE A 31 -7.21 13.82 -7.68
N GLY A 32 -6.35 14.82 -7.48
CA GLY A 32 -6.20 15.92 -8.43
C GLY A 32 -7.51 16.70 -8.61
N GLY A 33 -8.11 16.64 -9.80
CA GLY A 33 -9.41 17.27 -10.10
C GLY A 33 -10.64 16.38 -9.87
N VAL A 34 -10.46 15.09 -9.47
CA VAL A 34 -11.55 14.12 -9.35
C VAL A 34 -11.88 13.88 -7.88
N VAL A 35 -13.14 14.06 -7.50
CA VAL A 35 -13.64 13.76 -6.15
C VAL A 35 -14.44 12.47 -6.19
N LEU A 36 -14.11 11.53 -5.28
CA LEU A 36 -14.73 10.22 -5.21
C LEU A 36 -15.27 9.94 -3.80
N ASP A 37 -16.43 9.32 -3.74
CA ASP A 37 -17.01 8.73 -2.54
C ASP A 37 -16.81 7.22 -2.59
N ARG A 38 -16.08 6.68 -1.59
CA ARG A 38 -15.72 5.27 -1.54
C ARG A 38 -16.03 4.64 -0.19
N PRO A 39 -16.44 3.35 -0.14
CA PRO A 39 -16.65 2.64 1.12
C PRO A 39 -15.39 2.55 1.97
N GLU A 40 -15.52 2.88 3.27
CA GLU A 40 -14.48 2.75 4.28
C GLU A 40 -15.08 2.29 5.61
N ALA A 41 -14.96 0.99 5.90
CA ALA A 41 -15.63 0.37 7.03
C ALA A 41 -15.14 0.86 8.41
N SER A 42 -13.92 1.41 8.48
CA SER A 42 -13.36 1.95 9.72
C SER A 42 -13.92 3.32 10.10
N ALA A 43 -14.55 4.04 9.17
CA ALA A 43 -15.16 5.35 9.39
C ALA A 43 -16.57 5.22 10.00
N VAL A 44 -16.66 4.80 11.26
CA VAL A 44 -17.95 4.50 11.95
C VAL A 44 -18.61 5.71 12.59
N TRP A 45 -17.98 6.86 12.58
CA TRP A 45 -18.51 8.14 13.10
C TRP A 45 -19.36 8.87 12.07
N ASP A 46 -20.06 9.93 12.49
CA ASP A 46 -20.88 10.75 11.62
C ASP A 46 -20.00 11.58 10.67
N ARG A 47 -20.50 11.86 9.46
CA ARG A 47 -19.89 12.78 8.52
C ARG A 47 -19.89 14.20 9.09
N LYS A 48 -18.78 14.92 8.95
CA LYS A 48 -18.70 16.35 9.31
C LYS A 48 -19.23 17.26 8.21
N LYS A 49 -18.89 16.95 6.96
CA LYS A 49 -19.39 17.72 5.82
C LYS A 49 -20.85 17.41 5.56
N SER A 50 -21.57 18.43 5.12
CA SER A 50 -22.98 18.30 4.75
C SER A 50 -23.19 17.29 3.60
N PHE A 51 -24.37 16.69 3.52
CA PHE A 51 -24.75 15.85 2.38
C PHE A 51 -24.53 16.55 1.04
N LYS A 52 -24.77 17.87 0.95
CA LYS A 52 -24.52 18.66 -0.25
C LYS A 52 -23.06 18.69 -0.67
N GLU A 53 -22.13 18.56 0.25
CA GLU A 53 -20.68 18.48 -0.09
C GLU A 53 -20.31 17.09 -0.58
N TRP A 54 -20.88 16.04 0.01
CA TRP A 54 -20.73 14.68 -0.47
C TRP A 54 -21.39 14.46 -1.84
N ASP A 55 -22.55 15.08 -2.09
CA ASP A 55 -23.22 15.04 -3.39
C ASP A 55 -22.41 15.68 -4.54
N LYS A 56 -21.36 16.46 -4.22
CA LYS A 56 -20.41 16.98 -5.21
C LYS A 56 -19.39 15.95 -5.69
N ALA A 57 -19.35 14.74 -5.11
CA ALA A 57 -18.51 13.68 -5.63
C ALA A 57 -18.82 13.41 -7.10
N HIS A 58 -17.78 13.35 -7.93
CA HIS A 58 -17.94 13.05 -9.35
C HIS A 58 -18.41 11.63 -9.59
N SER A 59 -18.05 10.71 -8.68
CA SER A 59 -18.53 9.34 -8.70
C SER A 59 -18.53 8.74 -7.29
N SER A 60 -19.48 7.84 -7.03
CA SER A 60 -19.63 7.10 -5.78
C SER A 60 -19.57 5.60 -6.07
N PHE A 61 -18.83 4.84 -5.26
CA PHE A 61 -18.78 3.39 -5.42
C PHE A 61 -19.87 2.71 -4.61
N GLU A 62 -20.80 2.07 -5.29
CA GLU A 62 -21.87 1.28 -4.67
C GLU A 62 -21.50 -0.20 -4.63
N SER A 63 -21.37 -0.76 -3.42
CA SER A 63 -21.05 -2.18 -3.23
C SER A 63 -22.27 -3.03 -3.45
N THR A 64 -22.16 -4.04 -4.34
CA THR A 64 -23.21 -5.06 -4.55
C THR A 64 -22.93 -6.34 -3.78
N SER A 65 -21.67 -6.54 -3.34
CA SER A 65 -21.22 -7.62 -2.47
C SER A 65 -19.92 -7.20 -1.75
N LYS A 66 -19.35 -8.09 -0.91
CA LYS A 66 -18.05 -7.82 -0.23
C LYS A 66 -16.89 -7.56 -1.20
N ALA A 67 -16.96 -8.06 -2.44
CA ALA A 67 -15.87 -8.02 -3.41
C ALA A 67 -16.24 -7.34 -4.74
N ALA A 68 -17.47 -6.87 -4.93
CA ALA A 68 -17.91 -6.31 -6.20
C ALA A 68 -18.82 -5.10 -5.99
N GLY A 69 -18.87 -4.23 -6.97
CA GLY A 69 -19.71 -3.07 -7.01
C GLY A 69 -19.62 -2.37 -8.38
N TYR A 70 -20.13 -1.17 -8.42
CA TYR A 70 -20.06 -0.32 -9.60
C TYR A 70 -19.92 1.15 -9.21
N TRP A 71 -19.39 1.94 -10.12
CA TRP A 71 -19.27 3.38 -9.95
C TRP A 71 -20.52 4.08 -10.49
N LYS A 72 -21.28 4.68 -9.59
CA LYS A 72 -22.38 5.57 -9.93
C LYS A 72 -21.79 6.95 -10.24
N GLN A 73 -21.90 7.38 -11.48
CA GLN A 73 -21.41 8.67 -11.90
C GLN A 73 -22.44 9.77 -11.59
N ASN A 74 -22.00 10.81 -10.89
CA ASN A 74 -22.80 12.00 -10.58
C ASN A 74 -22.26 13.22 -11.35
N GLY A 75 -21.07 13.12 -11.94
CA GLY A 75 -20.39 14.12 -12.73
C GLY A 75 -19.48 13.50 -13.78
N LYS A 76 -18.67 14.32 -14.44
CA LYS A 76 -17.72 13.84 -15.45
C LYS A 76 -16.45 13.31 -14.79
N VAL A 77 -16.25 12.01 -14.87
CA VAL A 77 -14.99 11.34 -14.48
C VAL A 77 -14.25 10.95 -15.75
N PRO A 78 -12.97 11.31 -15.91
CA PRO A 78 -12.15 10.81 -17.04
C PRO A 78 -12.03 9.28 -16.97
N ASN A 79 -11.85 8.63 -18.12
CA ASN A 79 -11.57 7.19 -18.15
C ASN A 79 -10.29 6.85 -17.40
N SER A 80 -9.27 7.74 -17.50
CA SER A 80 -8.06 7.71 -16.70
C SER A 80 -7.53 9.13 -16.47
N TRP A 81 -6.81 9.33 -15.37
CA TRP A 81 -6.13 10.60 -15.06
C TRP A 81 -4.87 10.34 -14.27
N ASN A 82 -3.98 11.32 -14.23
CA ASN A 82 -2.71 11.19 -13.52
C ASN A 82 -2.76 11.90 -12.17
N LEU A 83 -2.09 11.30 -11.18
CA LEU A 83 -1.82 11.89 -9.87
C LEU A 83 -0.31 11.94 -9.65
N GLU A 84 0.22 13.03 -9.11
CA GLU A 84 1.63 13.19 -8.83
C GLU A 84 1.89 13.17 -7.31
N TYR A 85 2.92 12.44 -6.90
CA TYR A 85 3.50 12.51 -5.57
C TYR A 85 4.91 13.10 -5.64
N LYS A 86 5.21 14.07 -4.79
CA LYS A 86 6.53 14.69 -4.67
C LYS A 86 6.92 14.75 -3.21
N SER A 87 8.03 14.11 -2.87
CA SER A 87 8.62 14.22 -1.55
C SER A 87 9.30 15.59 -1.37
N GLU A 88 9.15 16.15 -0.17
CA GLU A 88 9.94 17.32 0.25
C GLU A 88 11.28 16.90 0.86
N LYS A 89 11.36 15.67 1.41
CA LYS A 89 12.55 15.14 2.08
C LYS A 89 13.51 14.46 1.10
N HIS A 90 12.99 13.80 0.07
CA HIS A 90 13.75 13.01 -0.90
C HIS A 90 13.51 13.55 -2.32
N PRO A 91 14.36 14.45 -2.85
CA PRO A 91 14.13 15.12 -4.13
C PRO A 91 13.99 14.17 -5.34
N SER A 92 14.59 12.98 -5.28
CA SER A 92 14.43 11.94 -6.31
C SER A 92 13.08 11.26 -6.27
N LEU A 93 12.38 11.28 -5.13
CA LEU A 93 11.06 10.65 -4.95
C LEU A 93 9.97 11.52 -5.56
N ARG A 94 9.80 11.39 -6.88
CA ARG A 94 8.76 12.04 -7.68
C ARG A 94 8.09 10.96 -8.52
N LEU A 95 6.85 10.65 -8.16
CA LEU A 95 6.10 9.55 -8.75
C LEU A 95 4.85 10.07 -9.43
N LYS A 96 4.50 9.46 -10.57
CA LYS A 96 3.23 9.71 -11.26
C LYS A 96 2.46 8.39 -11.39
N PHE A 97 1.20 8.46 -11.05
CA PHE A 97 0.29 7.32 -11.09
C PHE A 97 -0.81 7.60 -12.09
N ASN A 98 -1.05 6.68 -13.00
CA ASN A 98 -2.27 6.62 -13.78
C ASN A 98 -3.38 6.04 -12.91
N LEU A 99 -4.48 6.72 -12.79
CA LEU A 99 -5.65 6.31 -12.02
C LEU A 99 -6.81 6.03 -12.98
N GLU A 100 -7.65 5.05 -12.64
CA GLU A 100 -8.87 4.74 -13.37
C GLU A 100 -9.93 4.14 -12.44
N THR A 101 -11.19 4.36 -12.75
CA THR A 101 -12.30 3.67 -12.07
C THR A 101 -12.38 2.23 -12.61
N THR A 102 -12.12 1.26 -11.74
CA THR A 102 -12.20 -0.17 -12.09
C THR A 102 -13.54 -0.76 -11.67
N ARG A 103 -13.76 -2.04 -11.93
CA ARG A 103 -14.91 -2.78 -11.36
C ARG A 103 -14.86 -2.95 -9.83
N PHE A 104 -13.80 -2.49 -9.20
CA PHE A 104 -13.61 -2.50 -7.76
C PHE A 104 -13.58 -1.06 -7.22
N LYS A 105 -13.63 -0.91 -5.88
CA LYS A 105 -13.49 0.39 -5.23
C LYS A 105 -12.09 1.02 -5.34
N HIS A 106 -11.09 0.22 -5.76
CA HIS A 106 -9.71 0.66 -5.91
C HIS A 106 -9.47 1.29 -7.27
N ILE A 107 -8.73 2.38 -7.30
CA ILE A 107 -8.52 3.22 -8.48
C ILE A 107 -7.05 3.26 -8.95
N GLY A 108 -6.21 2.39 -8.42
CA GLY A 108 -4.80 2.31 -8.80
C GLY A 108 -3.82 2.94 -7.80
N ILE A 109 -4.29 3.41 -6.64
CA ILE A 109 -3.41 3.96 -5.61
C ILE A 109 -3.98 3.77 -4.21
N PHE A 110 -3.08 3.67 -3.23
CA PHE A 110 -3.32 3.73 -1.80
C PHE A 110 -2.52 4.91 -1.23
N PRO A 111 -3.14 6.09 -1.06
CA PRO A 111 -2.42 7.30 -0.66
C PRO A 111 -1.73 7.21 0.70
N GLU A 112 -2.27 6.42 1.62
CA GLU A 112 -1.70 6.14 2.93
C GLU A 112 -0.31 5.53 2.86
N GLN A 113 0.02 4.84 1.77
CA GLN A 113 1.32 4.22 1.56
C GLN A 113 2.46 5.23 1.33
N SER A 114 2.16 6.51 1.13
CA SER A 114 3.20 7.52 0.90
C SER A 114 4.19 7.63 2.06
N CYS A 115 3.77 7.41 3.30
CA CYS A 115 4.68 7.39 4.45
C CYS A 115 5.67 6.21 4.38
N ASN A 116 5.32 5.10 3.72
CA ASN A 116 6.24 3.99 3.46
C ASN A 116 7.15 4.29 2.28
N TRP A 117 6.67 5.01 1.26
CA TRP A 117 7.55 5.45 0.16
C TRP A 117 8.66 6.36 0.65
N GLU A 118 8.33 7.30 1.56
CA GLU A 118 9.32 8.16 2.24
C GLU A 118 10.34 7.33 3.04
N TYR A 119 9.86 6.36 3.83
CA TYR A 119 10.71 5.49 4.61
C TYR A 119 11.64 4.66 3.71
N ILE A 120 11.10 4.03 2.67
CA ILE A 120 11.87 3.23 1.71
C ILE A 120 12.94 4.09 1.02
N ALA A 121 12.57 5.26 0.52
CA ALA A 121 13.51 6.17 -0.13
C ALA A 121 14.64 6.64 0.80
N GLY A 122 14.34 6.77 2.10
CA GLY A 122 15.35 7.12 3.11
C GLY A 122 16.27 5.97 3.54
N LYS A 123 15.86 4.72 3.33
CA LYS A 123 16.65 3.53 3.69
C LYS A 123 17.50 2.98 2.54
N ILE A 124 16.99 3.08 1.32
CA ILE A 124 17.66 2.55 0.12
C ILE A 124 18.92 3.33 -0.21
N LYS A 125 19.99 2.60 -0.50
CA LYS A 125 21.21 3.09 -1.14
C LYS A 125 21.23 2.65 -2.60
N GLU A 126 22.00 3.33 -3.43
CA GLU A 126 22.17 2.96 -4.84
C GLU A 126 22.71 1.54 -4.98
N GLY A 127 22.06 0.72 -5.80
CA GLY A 127 22.41 -0.69 -6.01
C GLY A 127 21.85 -1.67 -4.98
N ASP A 128 21.20 -1.19 -3.93
CA ASP A 128 20.48 -2.07 -2.97
C ASP A 128 19.39 -2.86 -3.69
N LYS A 129 19.23 -4.14 -3.29
CA LYS A 129 18.19 -4.99 -3.86
C LYS A 129 16.90 -4.87 -3.03
N LEU A 130 15.81 -4.47 -3.66
CA LEU A 130 14.51 -4.43 -3.03
C LEU A 130 13.55 -5.45 -3.65
N LEU A 131 12.90 -6.24 -2.78
CA LEU A 131 11.81 -7.14 -3.13
C LEU A 131 10.47 -6.53 -2.70
N ASN A 132 9.56 -6.32 -3.65
CA ASN A 132 8.19 -5.91 -3.36
C ASN A 132 7.23 -7.05 -3.72
N LEU A 133 6.50 -7.55 -2.73
CA LEU A 133 5.55 -8.66 -2.82
C LEU A 133 4.11 -8.14 -2.70
N PHE A 134 3.17 -8.75 -3.44
CA PHE A 134 1.79 -8.25 -3.56
C PHE A 134 1.79 -6.78 -4.02
N ALA A 135 2.65 -6.51 -5.00
CA ALA A 135 3.19 -5.18 -5.24
C ALA A 135 2.20 -4.21 -5.93
N TYR A 136 1.01 -4.69 -6.34
CA TYR A 136 -0.07 -3.92 -6.93
C TYR A 136 0.43 -2.98 -8.06
N THR A 137 0.01 -1.71 -8.06
CA THR A 137 0.40 -0.69 -9.05
C THR A 137 1.76 -0.04 -8.79
N GLY A 138 2.53 -0.59 -7.84
CA GLY A 138 3.96 -0.40 -7.72
C GLY A 138 4.45 0.80 -6.92
N GLY A 139 3.62 1.46 -6.12
CA GLY A 139 4.07 2.64 -5.36
C GLY A 139 5.40 2.44 -4.61
N ALA A 140 5.52 1.36 -3.82
CA ALA A 140 6.76 1.02 -3.12
C ALA A 140 7.92 0.66 -4.06
N SER A 141 7.63 -0.06 -5.17
CA SER A 141 8.64 -0.38 -6.19
C SER A 141 9.21 0.86 -6.86
N LEU A 142 8.34 1.81 -7.20
CA LEU A 142 8.73 3.07 -7.83
C LEU A 142 9.52 3.96 -6.85
N ALA A 143 9.11 4.00 -5.57
CA ALA A 143 9.83 4.73 -4.54
C ALA A 143 11.25 4.19 -4.34
N ALA A 144 11.41 2.87 -4.24
CA ALA A 144 12.73 2.25 -4.15
C ALA A 144 13.56 2.50 -5.42
N LYS A 145 12.94 2.38 -6.60
CA LYS A 145 13.64 2.62 -7.87
C LYS A 145 14.11 4.06 -8.02
N SER A 146 13.32 5.03 -7.58
CA SER A 146 13.70 6.45 -7.60
C SER A 146 14.89 6.76 -6.67
N ALA A 147 15.11 5.93 -5.65
CA ALA A 147 16.24 5.99 -4.74
C ALA A 147 17.48 5.19 -5.22
N GLY A 148 17.41 4.54 -6.40
CA GLY A 148 18.55 3.83 -7.00
C GLY A 148 18.55 2.32 -6.78
N ALA A 149 17.49 1.72 -6.21
CA ALA A 149 17.46 0.27 -5.97
C ALA A 149 17.36 -0.57 -7.25
N ASP A 150 17.87 -1.79 -7.15
CA ASP A 150 17.55 -2.90 -8.04
C ASP A 150 16.28 -3.58 -7.56
N VAL A 151 15.15 -3.27 -8.21
CA VAL A 151 13.83 -3.66 -7.75
C VAL A 151 13.35 -4.94 -8.41
N THR A 152 12.89 -5.90 -7.61
CA THR A 152 12.09 -7.04 -8.04
C THR A 152 10.63 -6.84 -7.58
N HIS A 153 9.74 -6.69 -8.54
CA HIS A 153 8.31 -6.46 -8.35
C HIS A 153 7.55 -7.76 -8.64
N VAL A 154 6.84 -8.27 -7.63
CA VAL A 154 6.10 -9.54 -7.69
C VAL A 154 4.63 -9.30 -7.45
N ASP A 155 3.80 -9.65 -8.41
CA ASP A 155 2.33 -9.69 -8.28
C ASP A 155 1.78 -10.87 -9.08
N ALA A 156 0.68 -11.46 -8.62
CA ALA A 156 0.06 -12.59 -9.29
C ALA A 156 -0.76 -12.18 -10.52
N ILE A 157 -1.12 -10.90 -10.64
CA ILE A 157 -2.05 -10.37 -11.65
C ILE A 157 -1.27 -9.60 -12.72
N ARG A 158 -1.19 -10.14 -13.93
CA ARG A 158 -0.47 -9.52 -15.05
C ARG A 158 -0.95 -8.10 -15.36
N GLN A 159 -2.25 -7.88 -15.40
CA GLN A 159 -2.83 -6.55 -15.71
C GLN A 159 -2.37 -5.47 -14.72
N VAL A 160 -2.18 -5.85 -13.45
CA VAL A 160 -1.68 -4.94 -12.42
C VAL A 160 -0.20 -4.60 -12.66
N ILE A 161 0.60 -5.58 -13.07
CA ILE A 161 2.00 -5.35 -13.46
C ILE A 161 2.09 -4.46 -14.70
N ASP A 162 1.23 -4.67 -15.70
CA ASP A 162 1.20 -3.82 -16.89
C ASP A 162 0.80 -2.37 -16.53
N TRP A 163 -0.11 -2.20 -15.56
CA TRP A 163 -0.43 -0.88 -15.01
C TRP A 163 0.78 -0.25 -14.29
N THR A 164 1.53 -1.05 -13.51
CA THR A 164 2.76 -0.55 -12.86
C THR A 164 3.81 -0.09 -13.88
N ARG A 165 3.91 -0.74 -15.05
CA ARG A 165 4.82 -0.29 -16.12
C ARG A 165 4.44 1.10 -16.62
N VAL A 166 3.15 1.38 -16.80
CA VAL A 166 2.67 2.73 -17.16
C VAL A 166 3.08 3.74 -16.09
N ASN A 167 2.91 3.41 -14.80
CA ASN A 167 3.30 4.28 -13.69
C ASN A 167 4.83 4.51 -13.66
N MET A 168 5.62 3.47 -13.94
CA MET A 168 7.07 3.57 -14.05
C MET A 168 7.50 4.54 -15.17
N GLU A 169 6.92 4.39 -16.37
CA GLU A 169 7.19 5.26 -17.53
C GLU A 169 6.78 6.71 -17.25
N LEU A 170 5.58 6.92 -16.69
CA LEU A 170 5.09 8.26 -16.29
C LEU A 170 6.00 8.93 -15.26
N SER A 171 6.64 8.15 -14.40
CA SER A 171 7.59 8.61 -13.39
C SER A 171 9.01 8.83 -13.95
N GLY A 172 9.24 8.54 -15.24
CA GLY A 172 10.56 8.64 -15.87
C GLY A 172 11.57 7.60 -15.38
N LEU A 173 11.09 6.48 -14.82
CA LEU A 173 11.90 5.40 -14.28
C LEU A 173 12.01 4.24 -15.26
N THR A 174 13.05 3.40 -15.10
CA THR A 174 13.28 2.20 -15.91
C THR A 174 13.93 1.10 -15.08
N GLY A 175 13.98 -0.13 -15.61
CA GLY A 175 14.84 -1.18 -15.05
C GLY A 175 14.28 -1.86 -13.80
N ILE A 176 12.97 -2.09 -13.73
CA ILE A 176 12.33 -2.94 -12.71
C ILE A 176 12.19 -4.36 -13.25
N ARG A 177 12.57 -5.36 -12.45
CA ARG A 177 12.36 -6.78 -12.73
C ARG A 177 10.92 -7.16 -12.41
N TRP A 178 10.15 -7.49 -13.43
CA TRP A 178 8.75 -7.90 -13.31
C TRP A 178 8.59 -9.41 -13.14
N VAL A 179 7.82 -9.84 -12.15
CA VAL A 179 7.52 -11.25 -11.90
C VAL A 179 6.02 -11.43 -11.72
N VAL A 180 5.39 -12.13 -12.67
CA VAL A 180 3.97 -12.52 -12.59
C VAL A 180 3.90 -13.87 -11.90
N GLU A 181 3.74 -13.90 -10.57
CA GLU A 181 3.71 -15.14 -9.80
C GLU A 181 3.08 -14.93 -8.42
N ASP A 182 2.62 -16.02 -7.83
CA ASP A 182 2.24 -16.09 -6.43
C ASP A 182 3.43 -15.79 -5.52
N ALA A 183 3.22 -14.93 -4.52
CA ALA A 183 4.30 -14.42 -3.65
C ALA A 183 4.96 -15.51 -2.80
N LEU A 184 4.18 -16.46 -2.23
CA LEU A 184 4.74 -17.58 -1.44
C LEU A 184 5.58 -18.50 -2.31
N LYS A 185 5.08 -18.81 -3.50
CA LYS A 185 5.80 -19.66 -4.46
C LYS A 185 7.10 -18.98 -4.91
N PHE A 186 7.08 -17.66 -5.12
CA PHE A 186 8.28 -16.89 -5.41
C PHE A 186 9.27 -16.93 -4.24
N LEU A 187 8.81 -16.63 -3.00
CA LEU A 187 9.65 -16.66 -1.80
C LEU A 187 10.32 -18.00 -1.56
N ARG A 188 9.58 -19.12 -1.65
CA ARG A 188 10.14 -20.47 -1.48
C ARG A 188 11.27 -20.74 -2.47
N ARG A 189 11.19 -20.20 -3.70
CA ARG A 189 12.27 -20.32 -4.70
C ARG A 189 13.46 -19.45 -4.37
N GLU A 190 13.22 -18.22 -3.89
CA GLU A 190 14.30 -17.29 -3.53
C GLU A 190 15.08 -17.80 -2.30
N VAL A 191 14.40 -18.37 -1.31
CA VAL A 191 15.03 -19.08 -0.17
C VAL A 191 15.90 -20.23 -0.68
N LYS A 192 15.36 -21.11 -1.56
CA LYS A 192 16.11 -22.25 -2.12
C LYS A 192 17.35 -21.80 -2.92
N ARG A 193 17.31 -20.64 -3.54
CA ARG A 193 18.42 -20.05 -4.33
C ARG A 193 19.43 -19.32 -3.46
N GLY A 194 19.14 -19.08 -2.18
CA GLY A 194 19.97 -18.28 -1.29
C GLY A 194 20.00 -16.79 -1.65
N ASN A 195 19.01 -16.29 -2.40
CA ASN A 195 18.96 -14.88 -2.75
C ASN A 195 18.60 -14.04 -1.53
N LYS A 196 19.23 -12.85 -1.45
CA LYS A 196 19.03 -11.89 -0.37
C LYS A 196 18.66 -10.51 -0.92
N TYR A 197 17.96 -9.73 -0.10
CA TYR A 197 17.46 -8.40 -0.41
C TYR A 197 17.73 -7.45 0.75
N SER A 198 18.23 -6.26 0.44
CA SER A 198 18.47 -5.19 1.44
C SER A 198 17.15 -4.65 2.00
N GLY A 199 16.07 -4.70 1.22
CA GLY A 199 14.72 -4.34 1.66
C GLY A 199 13.65 -5.29 1.13
N VAL A 200 12.69 -5.64 1.99
CA VAL A 200 11.51 -6.42 1.60
C VAL A 200 10.25 -5.66 1.98
N VAL A 201 9.39 -5.41 1.00
CA VAL A 201 8.09 -4.73 1.20
C VAL A 201 6.98 -5.70 0.85
N LEU A 202 5.93 -5.75 1.69
CA LEU A 202 4.80 -6.65 1.45
C LEU A 202 3.49 -6.07 1.99
N ASP A 203 2.44 -6.24 1.21
CA ASP A 203 1.08 -5.82 1.53
C ASP A 203 0.09 -6.95 1.16
N PRO A 204 0.13 -8.08 1.90
CA PRO A 204 -0.66 -9.25 1.55
C PRO A 204 -2.15 -8.97 1.70
N PRO A 205 -2.97 -9.35 0.69
CA PRO A 205 -4.41 -9.14 0.75
C PRO A 205 -5.03 -10.02 1.85
N THR A 206 -6.09 -9.52 2.48
CA THR A 206 -6.85 -10.26 3.49
C THR A 206 -7.43 -11.56 2.92
N TRP A 207 -7.96 -11.46 1.70
CA TRP A 207 -8.56 -12.56 0.96
C TRP A 207 -8.31 -12.39 -0.54
N GLY A 208 -8.21 -13.49 -1.28
CA GLY A 208 -8.06 -13.46 -2.72
C GLY A 208 -8.25 -14.83 -3.37
N LEU A 209 -8.32 -14.81 -4.70
CA LEU A 209 -8.24 -16.00 -5.52
C LEU A 209 -6.96 -15.90 -6.36
N GLY A 210 -6.14 -16.93 -6.30
CA GLY A 210 -5.03 -17.09 -7.20
C GLY A 210 -5.47 -17.39 -8.64
N PRO A 211 -4.55 -17.36 -9.64
CA PRO A 211 -4.86 -17.56 -11.04
C PRO A 211 -5.53 -18.90 -11.38
N LYS A 212 -5.40 -19.89 -10.49
CA LYS A 212 -6.01 -21.22 -10.61
C LYS A 212 -7.16 -21.44 -9.61
N ASN A 213 -7.80 -20.34 -9.14
CA ASN A 213 -8.84 -20.36 -8.11
C ASN A 213 -8.36 -20.87 -6.74
N GLU A 214 -7.05 -20.87 -6.46
CA GLU A 214 -6.53 -21.15 -5.13
C GLU A 214 -7.05 -20.08 -4.15
N LYS A 215 -7.64 -20.53 -3.05
CA LYS A 215 -8.15 -19.62 -2.02
C LYS A 215 -6.98 -19.11 -1.18
N TRP A 216 -6.77 -17.81 -1.22
CA TRP A 216 -5.87 -17.10 -0.34
C TRP A 216 -6.63 -16.58 0.88
N LYS A 217 -6.09 -16.82 2.07
CA LYS A 217 -6.49 -16.18 3.33
C LYS A 217 -5.24 -15.81 4.11
N LEU A 218 -5.13 -14.54 4.48
CA LEU A 218 -3.94 -14.02 5.15
C LEU A 218 -3.62 -14.79 6.43
N GLU A 219 -4.62 -15.05 7.27
CA GLU A 219 -4.44 -15.73 8.57
C GLU A 219 -3.82 -17.12 8.45
N HIS A 220 -4.06 -17.81 7.33
CA HIS A 220 -3.51 -19.14 7.08
C HIS A 220 -2.07 -19.11 6.55
N SER A 221 -1.66 -18.01 5.92
CA SER A 221 -0.37 -17.90 5.23
C SER A 221 0.62 -16.96 5.92
N LEU A 222 0.15 -16.19 6.92
CA LEU A 222 0.92 -15.11 7.53
C LEU A 222 2.20 -15.60 8.19
N VAL A 223 2.14 -16.70 8.95
CA VAL A 223 3.31 -17.28 9.63
C VAL A 223 4.35 -17.70 8.59
N GLU A 224 3.94 -18.44 7.56
CA GLU A 224 4.86 -18.88 6.50
C GLU A 224 5.49 -17.71 5.75
N ILE A 225 4.71 -16.63 5.48
CA ILE A 225 5.26 -15.43 4.85
C ILE A 225 6.37 -14.84 5.71
N VAL A 226 6.11 -14.64 7.00
CA VAL A 226 7.07 -14.03 7.94
C VAL A 226 8.35 -14.86 8.01
N GLU A 227 8.22 -16.20 8.10
CA GLU A 227 9.35 -17.15 8.12
C GLU A 227 10.17 -17.11 6.81
N LEU A 228 9.50 -17.08 5.65
CA LEU A 228 10.20 -17.03 4.36
C LEU A 228 10.87 -15.67 4.12
N VAL A 229 10.20 -14.56 4.47
CA VAL A 229 10.77 -13.21 4.33
C VAL A 229 12.00 -13.04 5.20
N SER A 230 11.99 -13.56 6.44
CA SER A 230 13.17 -13.50 7.32
C SER A 230 14.40 -14.23 6.74
N GLN A 231 14.16 -15.22 5.88
CA GLN A 231 15.23 -15.98 5.22
C GLN A 231 15.77 -15.31 3.94
N VAL A 232 15.10 -14.31 3.39
CA VAL A 232 15.54 -13.61 2.18
C VAL A 232 15.96 -12.16 2.42
N VAL A 233 15.75 -11.60 3.60
CA VAL A 233 16.28 -10.29 4.00
C VAL A 233 17.76 -10.40 4.39
N GLU A 234 18.56 -9.37 4.08
CA GLU A 234 19.96 -9.27 4.50
C GLU A 234 20.09 -9.00 6.01
N PRO A 235 21.24 -9.33 6.65
CA PRO A 235 21.43 -9.14 8.10
C PRO A 235 21.31 -7.69 8.58
N ASP A 236 21.55 -6.71 7.72
CA ASP A 236 21.42 -5.27 7.94
C ASP A 236 20.28 -4.65 7.13
N GLY A 237 19.36 -5.51 6.68
CA GLY A 237 18.24 -5.13 5.85
C GLY A 237 17.04 -4.62 6.64
N PHE A 238 15.99 -4.27 5.90
CA PHE A 238 14.72 -3.82 6.49
C PHE A 238 13.52 -4.50 5.86
N ILE A 239 12.41 -4.53 6.61
CA ILE A 239 11.13 -5.04 6.16
C ILE A 239 10.05 -3.99 6.42
N VAL A 240 9.15 -3.80 5.46
CA VAL A 240 7.93 -3.00 5.61
C VAL A 240 6.75 -3.89 5.30
N MET A 241 5.88 -4.12 6.29
CA MET A 241 4.69 -4.94 6.11
C MET A 241 3.44 -4.18 6.53
N ASN A 242 2.48 -4.12 5.63
CA ASN A 242 1.13 -3.61 5.89
C ASN A 242 0.11 -4.74 5.89
N THR A 243 -0.98 -4.54 6.62
CA THR A 243 -2.19 -5.37 6.51
C THR A 243 -3.44 -4.52 6.66
N TYR A 244 -4.43 -4.81 5.81
CA TYR A 244 -5.77 -4.22 5.85
C TYR A 244 -6.81 -5.21 6.39
N SER A 245 -6.35 -6.23 7.13
CA SER A 245 -7.17 -7.36 7.59
C SER A 245 -7.87 -7.14 8.93
N GLY A 246 -7.64 -5.99 9.57
CA GLY A 246 -8.09 -5.75 10.95
C GLY A 246 -7.22 -6.42 12.02
N LEU A 247 -6.11 -7.08 11.65
CA LEU A 247 -5.11 -7.55 12.61
C LEU A 247 -4.46 -6.35 13.32
N PRO A 248 -4.43 -6.33 14.67
CA PRO A 248 -3.82 -5.21 15.39
C PRO A 248 -2.29 -5.17 15.19
N PRO A 249 -1.66 -4.00 15.28
CA PRO A 249 -0.20 -3.86 15.15
C PRO A 249 0.60 -4.78 16.08
N SER A 250 0.11 -4.99 17.30
CA SER A 250 0.73 -5.88 18.30
C SER A 250 0.80 -7.35 17.85
N THR A 251 -0.14 -7.81 17.03
CA THR A 251 -0.09 -9.16 16.44
C THR A 251 1.06 -9.25 15.44
N LEU A 252 1.25 -8.25 14.59
CA LEU A 252 2.37 -8.20 13.65
C LEU A 252 3.71 -8.14 14.40
N GLU A 253 3.80 -7.30 15.43
CA GLU A 253 5.00 -7.22 16.28
C GLU A 253 5.34 -8.56 16.92
N THR A 254 4.36 -9.25 17.50
CA THR A 254 4.56 -10.56 18.12
C THR A 254 5.09 -11.58 17.11
N LEU A 255 4.55 -11.60 15.90
CA LEU A 255 4.99 -12.53 14.86
C LEU A 255 6.45 -12.28 14.44
N TRP A 256 6.79 -11.01 14.15
CA TRP A 256 8.15 -10.67 13.73
C TRP A 256 9.18 -10.88 14.83
N ARG A 257 8.88 -10.55 16.09
CA ARG A 257 9.77 -10.79 17.22
C ARG A 257 10.02 -12.28 17.51
N ARG A 258 9.08 -13.16 17.16
CA ARG A 258 9.30 -14.63 17.28
C ARG A 258 10.29 -15.15 16.25
N VAL A 259 10.33 -14.57 15.06
CA VAL A 259 11.19 -15.02 13.95
C VAL A 259 12.51 -14.25 13.93
N LEU A 260 12.49 -12.97 14.27
CA LEU A 260 13.65 -12.05 14.32
C LEU A 260 13.74 -11.39 15.71
N PRO A 261 14.12 -12.14 16.76
CA PRO A 261 14.04 -11.66 18.15
C PRO A 261 14.96 -10.47 18.47
N ASN A 262 16.03 -10.30 17.69
CA ASN A 262 17.01 -9.23 17.89
C ASN A 262 16.76 -7.99 17.00
N ALA A 263 15.78 -8.06 16.10
CA ALA A 263 15.47 -6.96 15.20
C ALA A 263 14.74 -5.81 15.94
N SER A 264 15.02 -4.58 15.52
CA SER A 264 14.24 -3.41 15.95
C SER A 264 12.88 -3.41 15.25
N THR A 265 11.82 -3.17 15.98
CA THR A 265 10.45 -3.13 15.42
C THR A 265 9.77 -1.81 15.76
N GLU A 266 9.17 -1.19 14.75
CA GLU A 266 8.28 -0.05 14.88
C GLU A 266 6.93 -0.42 14.30
N CYS A 267 5.88 -0.49 15.11
CA CYS A 267 4.54 -0.88 14.67
C CYS A 267 3.48 0.13 15.10
N GLY A 268 2.38 0.22 14.33
CA GLY A 268 1.29 1.15 14.61
C GLY A 268 0.21 1.12 13.55
N GLU A 269 -0.62 2.16 13.57
CA GLU A 269 -1.69 2.36 12.59
C GLU A 269 -1.19 3.17 11.40
N LEU A 270 -1.54 2.73 10.20
CA LEU A 270 -1.36 3.48 8.96
C LEU A 270 -2.58 4.39 8.78
N CYS A 271 -2.37 5.71 8.68
CA CYS A 271 -3.44 6.68 8.73
C CYS A 271 -3.41 7.65 7.56
N LEU A 272 -4.60 8.06 7.13
CA LEU A 272 -4.83 9.28 6.35
C LEU A 272 -5.26 10.40 7.30
N GLN A 273 -4.85 11.63 7.00
CA GLN A 273 -5.32 12.82 7.72
C GLN A 273 -6.32 13.57 6.85
N ALA A 274 -7.50 13.82 7.39
CA ALA A 274 -8.50 14.64 6.73
C ALA A 274 -8.17 16.13 6.81
N SER A 275 -8.78 16.93 5.94
CA SER A 275 -8.58 18.38 5.86
C SER A 275 -8.89 19.13 7.16
N ASP A 276 -9.69 18.57 8.04
CA ASP A 276 -10.01 19.12 9.37
C ASP A 276 -9.12 18.56 10.49
N GLY A 277 -8.13 17.73 10.15
CA GLY A 277 -7.12 17.18 11.06
C GLY A 277 -7.49 15.86 11.73
N HIS A 278 -8.71 15.31 11.57
CA HIS A 278 -8.99 13.98 12.10
C HIS A 278 -8.25 12.89 11.32
N LEU A 279 -7.94 11.77 12.00
CA LEU A 279 -7.21 10.66 11.41
C LEU A 279 -8.17 9.51 11.09
N LEU A 280 -8.04 8.97 9.90
CA LEU A 280 -8.68 7.74 9.45
C LEU A 280 -7.64 6.62 9.42
N SER A 281 -7.76 5.65 10.32
CA SER A 281 -6.92 4.44 10.30
C SER A 281 -7.35 3.56 9.12
N THR A 282 -6.40 3.22 8.26
CA THR A 282 -6.63 2.39 7.08
C THR A 282 -6.13 0.95 7.25
N GLY A 283 -5.19 0.72 8.17
CA GLY A 283 -4.62 -0.60 8.42
C GLY A 283 -3.51 -0.59 9.46
N SER A 284 -2.88 -1.75 9.64
CA SER A 284 -1.74 -1.93 10.52
C SER A 284 -0.44 -1.94 9.73
N LEU A 285 0.59 -1.28 10.27
CA LEU A 285 1.94 -1.21 9.70
C LEU A 285 2.95 -1.73 10.73
N ILE A 286 3.93 -2.48 10.24
CA ILE A 286 5.16 -2.76 10.96
C ILE A 286 6.37 -2.54 10.06
N ARG A 287 7.39 -1.92 10.62
CA ARG A 287 8.74 -1.80 10.08
C ARG A 287 9.68 -2.60 10.96
N VAL A 288 10.55 -3.40 10.35
CA VAL A 288 11.53 -4.24 11.03
C VAL A 288 12.90 -3.89 10.47
N GLU A 289 13.87 -3.61 11.35
CA GLU A 289 15.27 -3.34 10.99
C GLU A 289 16.15 -4.40 11.66
N LEU A 290 16.98 -5.09 10.88
CA LEU A 290 17.83 -6.19 11.34
C LEU A 290 19.20 -5.69 11.80
#